data_911e96e3c4c14c11d593ab7fbb2e1fa9
#
_entry.id   911e96e3c4c14c11d593ab7fbb2e1fa9
#
_cell.length_a   1.000
_cell.length_b   1.000
_cell.length_c   1.000
_cell.angle_alpha   90.00
_cell.angle_beta   90.00
_cell.angle_gamma   90.00
#
_symmetry.space_group_name_H-M   'P 1'
#
loop_
_entity.id
_entity.type
_entity.pdbx_description
1 polymer ?
#
loop_
_entity_poly.entity_id
_entity_poly.type
_entity_poly.pdbx_seq_one_letter_code
_entity_poly.pdbx_strand_id
1 'polypeptide(L)'
;MSTFLWLIFILFSLLILVARKQGLKAFFGLFINLCAIFLLIVLINWQFNVYLVTILISFGILAVSIYLSADNQKVTNYAFTSSLIVLAIVIILIIPINYIANVQGFATESSEELEGLLLSVGLNFSNIAFVVTVIASLGAIAEASMAISADLNELIESTPEITTASLYKQGIIIGSQIIGTALNTLFFGVLGDNLTLAMFYMRLNYTFAQLINDKLVVAAILDLLIAMIGVLLTIPVTILIVSRGHIKNGSLNKKKLELVFGFLFI
;
A
#
# COMPACT_ATOMS: atom_id res chain seq x y z
N MET A 1 -6.46 -21.45 -20.87
CA MET A 1 -7.51 -20.43 -20.68
C MET A 1 -8.67 -20.89 -19.79
N SER A 2 -9.13 -22.14 -19.88
CA SER A 2 -10.23 -22.65 -19.04
C SER A 2 -9.93 -22.60 -17.53
N THR A 3 -8.75 -23.02 -17.09
CA THR A 3 -8.36 -23.07 -15.67
C THR A 3 -8.36 -21.68 -15.02
N PHE A 4 -7.83 -20.68 -15.71
CA PHE A 4 -7.81 -19.29 -15.23
C PHE A 4 -9.23 -18.73 -15.03
N LEU A 5 -10.12 -18.95 -16.00
CA LEU A 5 -11.51 -18.51 -15.89
C LEU A 5 -12.26 -19.23 -14.75
N TRP A 6 -12.00 -20.53 -14.55
CA TRP A 6 -12.57 -21.27 -13.43
C TRP A 6 -12.10 -20.73 -12.07
N LEU A 7 -10.82 -20.38 -11.94
CA LEU A 7 -10.30 -19.79 -10.71
C LEU A 7 -10.91 -18.41 -10.42
N ILE A 8 -11.08 -17.56 -11.44
CA ILE A 8 -11.78 -16.27 -11.28
C ILE A 8 -13.24 -16.50 -10.87
N PHE A 9 -13.93 -17.46 -11.47
CA PHE A 9 -15.31 -17.78 -11.11
C PHE A 9 -15.43 -18.29 -9.68
N ILE A 10 -14.53 -19.17 -9.25
CA ILE A 10 -14.46 -19.67 -7.87
C ILE A 10 -14.21 -18.52 -6.90
N LEU A 11 -13.22 -17.65 -7.19
CA LEU A 11 -12.92 -16.48 -6.36
C LEU A 11 -14.14 -15.56 -6.24
N PHE A 12 -14.77 -15.22 -7.35
CA PHE A 12 -15.98 -14.40 -7.39
C PHE A 12 -17.12 -15.01 -6.54
N SER A 13 -17.37 -16.32 -6.74
CA SER A 13 -18.41 -17.04 -6.01
C SER A 13 -18.14 -17.07 -4.51
N LEU A 14 -16.90 -17.32 -4.08
CA LEU A 14 -16.52 -17.34 -2.68
C LEU A 14 -16.63 -15.94 -2.04
N LEU A 15 -16.22 -14.89 -2.74
CA LEU A 15 -16.38 -13.52 -2.26
C LEU A 15 -17.85 -13.15 -2.00
N ILE A 16 -18.75 -13.55 -2.90
CA ILE A 16 -20.19 -13.30 -2.71
C ILE A 16 -20.76 -14.15 -1.58
N LEU A 17 -20.39 -15.43 -1.49
CA LEU A 17 -20.90 -16.34 -0.46
C LEU A 17 -20.47 -15.88 0.96
N VAL A 18 -19.22 -15.49 1.14
CA VAL A 18 -18.66 -15.12 2.44
C VAL A 18 -19.01 -13.69 2.81
N ALA A 19 -18.75 -12.73 1.92
CA ALA A 19 -18.82 -11.30 2.23
C ALA A 19 -20.03 -10.59 1.60
N ARG A 20 -20.91 -11.31 0.91
CA ARG A 20 -22.14 -10.77 0.31
C ARG A 20 -21.88 -9.48 -0.51
N LYS A 21 -22.57 -8.38 -0.16
CA LYS A 21 -22.42 -7.07 -0.83
C LYS A 21 -20.99 -6.51 -0.75
N GLN A 22 -20.30 -6.74 0.37
CA GLN A 22 -18.91 -6.30 0.54
C GLN A 22 -17.97 -7.09 -0.37
N GLY A 23 -18.20 -8.40 -0.55
CA GLY A 23 -17.44 -9.22 -1.48
C GLY A 23 -17.58 -8.76 -2.93
N LEU A 24 -18.76 -8.29 -3.31
CA LEU A 24 -18.98 -7.70 -4.64
C LEU A 24 -18.18 -6.41 -4.83
N LYS A 25 -18.21 -5.51 -3.83
CA LYS A 25 -17.41 -4.28 -3.85
C LYS A 25 -15.91 -4.58 -3.94
N ALA A 26 -15.43 -5.55 -3.16
CA ALA A 26 -14.03 -5.98 -3.18
C ALA A 26 -13.60 -6.53 -4.54
N PHE A 27 -14.45 -7.35 -5.18
CA PHE A 27 -14.17 -7.88 -6.52
C PHE A 27 -14.07 -6.76 -7.57
N PHE A 28 -15.04 -5.82 -7.57
CA PHE A 28 -14.99 -4.67 -8.46
C PHE A 28 -13.80 -3.75 -8.17
N GLY A 29 -13.44 -3.57 -6.90
CA GLY A 29 -12.24 -2.81 -6.51
C GLY A 29 -10.97 -3.43 -7.08
N LEU A 30 -10.83 -4.75 -6.99
CA LEU A 30 -9.70 -5.49 -7.54
C LEU A 30 -9.63 -5.35 -9.07
N PHE A 31 -10.78 -5.45 -9.74
CA PHE A 31 -10.86 -5.27 -11.19
C PHE A 31 -10.50 -3.84 -11.63
N ILE A 32 -11.01 -2.83 -10.92
CA ILE A 32 -10.68 -1.41 -11.21
C ILE A 32 -9.19 -1.15 -10.99
N ASN A 33 -8.60 -1.70 -9.91
CA ASN A 33 -7.16 -1.56 -9.66
C ASN A 33 -6.31 -2.23 -10.74
N LEU A 34 -6.73 -3.40 -11.23
CA LEU A 34 -6.08 -4.06 -12.39
C LEU A 34 -6.14 -3.17 -13.63
N CYS A 35 -7.32 -2.60 -13.94
CA CYS A 35 -7.46 -1.66 -15.05
C CYS A 35 -6.61 -0.39 -14.87
N ALA A 36 -6.49 0.11 -13.64
CA ALA A 36 -5.66 1.27 -13.32
C ALA A 36 -4.17 1.00 -13.56
N ILE A 37 -3.68 -0.18 -13.17
CA ILE A 37 -2.28 -0.61 -13.46
C ILE A 37 -2.08 -0.74 -14.97
N PHE A 38 -3.03 -1.32 -15.68
CA PHE A 38 -2.95 -1.42 -17.14
C PHE A 38 -2.92 -0.05 -17.81
N LEU A 39 -3.78 0.87 -17.35
CA LEU A 39 -3.79 2.26 -17.80
C LEU A 39 -2.45 2.96 -17.53
N LEU A 40 -1.84 2.72 -16.37
CA LEU A 40 -0.52 3.24 -16.02
C LEU A 40 0.53 2.82 -17.06
N ILE A 41 0.57 1.53 -17.41
CA ILE A 41 1.50 0.98 -18.41
C ILE A 41 1.27 1.63 -19.78
N VAL A 42 0.02 1.79 -20.21
CA VAL A 42 -0.32 2.42 -21.49
C VAL A 42 0.12 3.88 -21.52
N LEU A 43 -0.11 4.65 -20.45
CA LEU A 43 0.27 6.05 -20.36
C LEU A 43 1.81 6.24 -20.37
N ILE A 44 2.53 5.36 -19.69
CA ILE A 44 4.01 5.35 -19.73
C ILE A 44 4.51 5.05 -21.14
N ASN A 45 3.90 4.07 -21.82
CA ASN A 45 4.26 3.73 -23.18
C ASN A 45 4.00 4.89 -24.18
N TRP A 46 3.00 5.74 -23.89
CA TRP A 46 2.73 6.95 -24.65
C TRP A 46 3.64 8.13 -24.30
N GLN A 47 4.73 7.88 -23.56
CA GLN A 47 5.73 8.88 -23.19
C GLN A 47 5.21 10.03 -22.31
N PHE A 48 4.10 9.83 -21.60
CA PHE A 48 3.70 10.79 -20.57
C PHE A 48 4.72 10.82 -19.43
N ASN A 49 4.73 11.94 -18.70
CA ASN A 49 5.63 12.08 -17.54
C ASN A 49 5.36 11.00 -16.49
N VAL A 50 6.31 10.07 -16.34
CA VAL A 50 6.17 8.86 -15.51
C VAL A 50 5.85 9.21 -14.06
N TYR A 51 6.50 10.22 -13.48
CA TYR A 51 6.28 10.62 -12.09
C TYR A 51 4.86 11.13 -11.87
N LEU A 52 4.36 12.01 -12.74
CA LEU A 52 3.00 12.55 -12.64
C LEU A 52 1.94 11.45 -12.81
N VAL A 53 2.11 10.60 -13.83
CA VAL A 53 1.16 9.51 -14.09
C VAL A 53 1.14 8.54 -12.93
N THR A 54 2.30 8.15 -12.38
CA THR A 54 2.39 7.25 -11.24
C THR A 54 1.70 7.83 -10.01
N ILE A 55 1.93 9.10 -9.68
CA ILE A 55 1.29 9.75 -8.53
C ILE A 55 -0.24 9.79 -8.70
N LEU A 56 -0.73 10.16 -9.88
CA LEU A 56 -2.18 10.24 -10.15
C LEU A 56 -2.85 8.86 -10.08
N ILE A 57 -2.25 7.87 -10.71
CA ILE A 57 -2.80 6.49 -10.69
C ILE A 57 -2.73 5.89 -9.29
N SER A 58 -1.62 6.11 -8.56
CA SER A 58 -1.48 5.67 -7.17
C SER A 58 -2.54 6.26 -6.25
N PHE A 59 -2.85 7.55 -6.42
CA PHE A 59 -3.97 8.19 -5.72
C PHE A 59 -5.30 7.48 -6.02
N GLY A 60 -5.57 7.16 -7.29
CA GLY A 60 -6.77 6.44 -7.71
C GLY A 60 -6.84 5.03 -7.13
N ILE A 61 -5.74 4.28 -7.18
CA ILE A 61 -5.64 2.93 -6.61
C ILE A 61 -5.91 2.96 -5.10
N LEU A 62 -5.29 3.89 -4.35
CA LEU A 62 -5.55 4.06 -2.92
C LEU A 62 -7.01 4.37 -2.62
N ALA A 63 -7.61 5.31 -3.40
CA ALA A 63 -9.00 5.66 -3.23
C ALA A 63 -9.92 4.44 -3.43
N VAL A 64 -9.74 3.72 -4.53
CA VAL A 64 -10.52 2.50 -4.83
C VAL A 64 -10.31 1.44 -3.76
N SER A 65 -9.06 1.16 -3.39
CA SER A 65 -8.72 0.13 -2.40
C SER A 65 -9.35 0.42 -1.04
N ILE A 66 -9.33 1.66 -0.58
CA ILE A 66 -9.79 2.02 0.75
C ILE A 66 -11.31 2.22 0.78
N TYR A 67 -11.90 2.99 -0.15
CA TYR A 67 -13.33 3.29 -0.11
C TYR A 67 -14.23 2.12 -0.51
N LEU A 68 -13.71 1.13 -1.27
CA LEU A 68 -14.47 -0.08 -1.56
C LEU A 68 -14.26 -1.18 -0.49
N SER A 69 -13.26 -1.05 0.38
CA SER A 69 -12.94 -2.08 1.40
C SER A 69 -13.82 -2.03 2.63
N ALA A 70 -14.37 -0.88 3.01
CA ALA A 70 -15.20 -0.75 4.20
C ALA A 70 -16.34 0.25 4.01
N ASP A 71 -17.45 0.03 4.73
CA ASP A 71 -18.65 0.89 4.67
C ASP A 71 -18.60 2.06 5.66
N ASN A 72 -17.73 2.02 6.67
CA ASN A 72 -17.60 3.07 7.67
C ASN A 72 -16.81 4.26 7.12
N GLN A 73 -17.52 5.32 6.74
CA GLN A 73 -16.92 6.54 6.17
C GLN A 73 -15.86 7.22 7.05
N LYS A 74 -15.96 7.12 8.38
CA LYS A 74 -14.94 7.70 9.27
C LYS A 74 -13.64 6.95 9.16
N VAL A 75 -13.71 5.62 9.23
CA VAL A 75 -12.56 4.72 9.11
C VAL A 75 -11.87 4.92 7.75
N THR A 76 -12.65 4.89 6.67
CA THR A 76 -12.09 5.05 5.31
C THR A 76 -11.47 6.42 5.09
N ASN A 77 -12.05 7.49 5.61
CA ASN A 77 -11.48 8.84 5.50
C ASN A 77 -10.17 8.98 6.28
N TYR A 78 -10.08 8.41 7.49
CA TYR A 78 -8.83 8.43 8.26
C TYR A 78 -7.75 7.58 7.57
N ALA A 79 -8.11 6.38 7.13
CA ALA A 79 -7.19 5.50 6.41
C ALA A 79 -6.70 6.12 5.10
N PHE A 80 -7.58 6.72 4.32
CA PHE A 80 -7.21 7.37 3.06
C PHE A 80 -6.27 8.56 3.28
N THR A 81 -6.60 9.42 4.26
CA THR A 81 -5.75 10.58 4.55
C THR A 81 -4.37 10.17 5.06
N SER A 82 -4.30 9.15 5.93
CA SER A 82 -3.01 8.63 6.43
C SER A 82 -2.20 7.97 5.33
N SER A 83 -2.83 7.14 4.49
CA SER A 83 -2.17 6.50 3.37
C SER A 83 -1.58 7.50 2.38
N LEU A 84 -2.29 8.58 2.08
CA LEU A 84 -1.79 9.63 1.18
C LEU A 84 -0.56 10.33 1.75
N ILE A 85 -0.56 10.65 3.04
CA ILE A 85 0.60 11.29 3.69
C ILE A 85 1.80 10.34 3.68
N VAL A 86 1.57 9.06 4.03
CA VAL A 86 2.65 8.06 4.03
C VAL A 86 3.16 7.82 2.62
N LEU A 87 2.27 7.71 1.63
CA LEU A 87 2.67 7.58 0.23
C LEU A 87 3.54 8.74 -0.23
N ALA A 88 3.17 9.99 0.11
CA ALA A 88 3.98 11.16 -0.22
C ALA A 88 5.38 11.08 0.41
N ILE A 89 5.48 10.65 1.67
CA ILE A 89 6.78 10.46 2.35
C ILE A 89 7.59 9.36 1.65
N VAL A 90 6.96 8.24 1.32
CA VAL A 90 7.61 7.11 0.65
C VAL A 90 8.10 7.51 -0.74
N ILE A 91 7.31 8.25 -1.51
CA ILE A 91 7.74 8.77 -2.83
C ILE A 91 8.99 9.65 -2.69
N ILE A 92 9.03 10.54 -1.68
CA ILE A 92 10.20 11.38 -1.43
C ILE A 92 11.43 10.54 -1.07
N LEU A 93 11.25 9.40 -0.37
CA LEU A 93 12.33 8.47 -0.03
C LEU A 93 12.80 7.65 -1.24
N ILE A 94 11.89 7.22 -2.12
CA ILE A 94 12.20 6.39 -3.28
C ILE A 94 13.15 7.12 -4.24
N ILE A 95 12.94 8.40 -4.50
CA ILE A 95 13.72 9.17 -5.50
C ILE A 95 15.24 9.11 -5.21
N PRO A 96 15.73 9.51 -4.03
CA PRO A 96 17.16 9.44 -3.73
C PRO A 96 17.67 8.00 -3.59
N ILE A 97 16.87 7.08 -3.07
CA ILE A 97 17.27 5.68 -2.90
C ILE A 97 17.52 5.03 -4.26
N ASN A 98 16.60 5.18 -5.22
CA ASN A 98 16.78 4.63 -6.56
C ASN A 98 17.99 5.25 -7.29
N TYR A 99 18.26 6.54 -7.08
CA TYR A 99 19.42 7.20 -7.65
C TYR A 99 20.74 6.68 -7.07
N ILE A 100 20.82 6.50 -5.75
CA ILE A 100 22.04 6.03 -5.05
C ILE A 100 22.27 4.53 -5.30
N ALA A 101 21.22 3.73 -5.25
CA ALA A 101 21.33 2.28 -5.37
C ALA A 101 21.72 1.82 -6.78
N ASN A 102 21.34 2.59 -7.80
CA ASN A 102 21.66 2.34 -9.22
C ASN A 102 21.38 0.89 -9.68
N VAL A 103 20.30 0.31 -9.14
CA VAL A 103 19.88 -1.09 -9.39
C VAL A 103 18.91 -1.24 -10.55
N GLN A 104 18.59 -0.16 -11.24
CA GLN A 104 17.71 -0.18 -12.41
C GLN A 104 18.35 -0.88 -13.60
N GLY A 105 17.52 -1.55 -14.38
CA GLY A 105 17.93 -2.25 -15.61
C GLY A 105 17.95 -3.75 -15.43
N PHE A 106 18.52 -4.42 -16.43
CA PHE A 106 18.63 -5.86 -16.46
C PHE A 106 19.97 -6.32 -15.89
N ALA A 107 19.98 -7.47 -15.27
CA ALA A 107 21.18 -8.21 -14.94
C ALA A 107 21.67 -9.00 -16.17
N THR A 108 22.90 -9.50 -16.11
CA THR A 108 23.52 -10.31 -17.18
C THR A 108 22.72 -11.57 -17.49
N GLU A 109 21.96 -12.06 -16.52
CA GLU A 109 21.09 -13.23 -16.60
C GLU A 109 19.83 -13.00 -17.46
N SER A 110 19.43 -11.75 -17.65
CA SER A 110 18.28 -11.35 -18.49
C SER A 110 18.68 -11.01 -19.93
N SER A 111 19.81 -11.54 -20.41
CA SER A 111 20.36 -11.18 -21.74
C SER A 111 19.42 -11.52 -22.90
N GLU A 112 18.66 -12.61 -22.82
CA GLU A 112 17.67 -12.99 -23.84
C GLU A 112 16.47 -12.02 -23.87
N GLU A 113 16.05 -11.51 -22.73
CA GLU A 113 15.00 -10.48 -22.64
C GLU A 113 15.51 -9.13 -23.13
N LEU A 114 16.80 -8.83 -22.94
CA LEU A 114 17.48 -7.63 -23.43
C LEU A 114 17.48 -7.53 -24.96
N GLU A 115 17.71 -8.63 -25.66
CA GLU A 115 17.71 -8.64 -27.14
C GLU A 115 16.34 -8.23 -27.69
N GLY A 116 15.26 -8.68 -27.08
CA GLY A 116 13.88 -8.29 -27.43
C GLY A 116 13.55 -6.83 -27.11
N LEU A 117 14.12 -6.28 -26.04
CA LEU A 117 13.85 -4.91 -25.56
C LEU A 117 14.76 -3.85 -26.18
N LEU A 118 15.94 -4.22 -26.66
CA LEU A 118 16.83 -3.31 -27.42
C LEU A 118 16.18 -2.75 -28.70
N LEU A 119 15.17 -3.45 -29.22
CA LEU A 119 14.36 -2.98 -30.34
C LEU A 119 13.23 -2.02 -29.91
N SER A 120 12.94 -1.92 -28.61
CA SER A 120 11.91 -1.05 -28.04
C SER A 120 12.53 0.26 -27.59
N VAL A 121 12.46 1.25 -28.44
CA VAL A 121 13.08 2.56 -28.29
C VAL A 121 12.54 3.31 -27.05
N GLY A 122 13.45 3.74 -26.16
CA GLY A 122 13.19 4.85 -25.26
C GLY A 122 12.67 4.52 -23.86
N LEU A 123 12.73 3.28 -23.39
CA LEU A 123 12.36 2.94 -21.99
C LEU A 123 13.49 3.35 -21.02
N ASN A 124 13.13 4.21 -20.07
CA ASN A 124 14.02 4.57 -18.96
C ASN A 124 13.79 3.63 -17.78
N PHE A 125 14.71 2.69 -17.54
CA PHE A 125 14.60 1.68 -16.47
C PHE A 125 14.53 2.28 -15.08
N SER A 126 15.17 3.44 -14.85
CA SER A 126 15.06 4.15 -13.57
C SER A 126 13.61 4.60 -13.30
N ASN A 127 12.91 5.05 -14.33
CA ASN A 127 11.50 5.41 -14.22
C ASN A 127 10.62 4.19 -13.95
N ILE A 128 10.93 3.05 -14.57
CA ILE A 128 10.19 1.79 -14.33
C ILE A 128 10.41 1.31 -12.90
N ALA A 129 11.66 1.32 -12.41
CA ALA A 129 11.97 0.96 -11.02
C ALA A 129 11.18 1.84 -10.04
N PHE A 130 11.13 3.16 -10.27
CA PHE A 130 10.31 4.07 -9.46
C PHE A 130 8.83 3.64 -9.42
N VAL A 131 8.25 3.34 -10.56
CA VAL A 131 6.84 2.90 -10.66
C VAL A 131 6.60 1.62 -9.88
N VAL A 132 7.46 0.61 -10.08
CA VAL A 132 7.34 -0.69 -9.41
C VAL A 132 7.39 -0.53 -7.90
N THR A 133 8.39 0.20 -7.38
CA THR A 133 8.55 0.43 -5.94
C THR A 133 7.34 1.17 -5.34
N VAL A 134 6.82 2.19 -6.04
CA VAL A 134 5.62 2.92 -5.58
C VAL A 134 4.42 1.98 -5.53
N ILE A 135 4.13 1.24 -6.60
CA ILE A 135 2.98 0.34 -6.68
C ILE A 135 3.10 -0.80 -5.65
N ALA A 136 4.29 -1.39 -5.47
CA ALA A 136 4.53 -2.45 -4.49
C ALA A 136 4.24 -2.00 -3.05
N SER A 137 4.53 -0.74 -2.72
CA SER A 137 4.28 -0.20 -1.38
C SER A 137 2.81 0.17 -1.11
N LEU A 138 2.01 0.46 -2.15
CA LEU A 138 0.63 0.94 -2.00
C LEU A 138 -0.28 -0.02 -1.24
N GLY A 139 -0.25 -1.31 -1.59
CA GLY A 139 -1.11 -2.32 -0.99
C GLY A 139 -0.89 -2.42 0.51
N ALA A 140 0.37 -2.52 0.92
CA ALA A 140 0.76 -2.65 2.32
C ALA A 140 0.41 -1.39 3.15
N ILE A 141 0.62 -0.20 2.58
CA ILE A 141 0.24 1.08 3.23
C ILE A 141 -1.28 1.17 3.40
N ALA A 142 -2.06 0.81 2.37
CA ALA A 142 -3.51 0.84 2.43
C ALA A 142 -4.06 -0.15 3.47
N GLU A 143 -3.56 -1.39 3.48
CA GLU A 143 -3.95 -2.43 4.43
C GLU A 143 -3.66 -2.00 5.87
N ALA A 144 -2.43 -1.58 6.16
CA ALA A 144 -2.03 -1.13 7.49
C ALA A 144 -2.86 0.09 7.96
N SER A 145 -3.08 1.07 7.08
CA SER A 145 -3.90 2.25 7.39
C SER A 145 -5.35 1.87 7.73
N MET A 146 -5.94 0.96 6.96
CA MET A 146 -7.30 0.49 7.17
C MET A 146 -7.43 -0.26 8.48
N ALA A 147 -6.53 -1.21 8.76
CA ALA A 147 -6.54 -1.99 9.99
C ALA A 147 -6.41 -1.09 11.23
N ILE A 148 -5.40 -0.22 11.26
CA ILE A 148 -5.19 0.70 12.39
C ILE A 148 -6.36 1.68 12.56
N SER A 149 -6.92 2.21 11.47
CA SER A 149 -8.06 3.13 11.53
C SER A 149 -9.33 2.44 12.04
N ALA A 150 -9.55 1.17 11.66
CA ALA A 150 -10.69 0.39 12.12
C ALA A 150 -10.62 0.11 13.62
N ASP A 151 -9.47 -0.40 14.08
CA ASP A 151 -9.27 -0.74 15.50
C ASP A 151 -9.31 0.49 16.40
N LEU A 152 -8.71 1.61 15.97
CA LEU A 152 -8.79 2.87 16.72
C LEU A 152 -10.21 3.45 16.76
N ASN A 153 -10.97 3.31 15.67
CA ASN A 153 -12.36 3.76 15.67
C ASN A 153 -13.23 2.90 16.60
N GLU A 154 -13.01 1.59 16.62
CA GLU A 154 -13.68 0.68 17.57
C GLU A 154 -13.33 1.03 19.01
N LEU A 155 -12.08 1.33 19.31
CA LEU A 155 -11.64 1.78 20.63
C LEU A 155 -12.32 3.09 21.05
N ILE A 156 -12.48 4.04 20.15
CA ILE A 156 -13.17 5.31 20.40
C ILE A 156 -14.67 5.07 20.64
N GLU A 157 -15.30 4.18 19.90
CA GLU A 157 -16.73 3.86 20.07
C GLU A 157 -17.00 3.12 21.38
N SER A 158 -16.09 2.23 21.79
CA SER A 158 -16.20 1.50 23.08
C SER A 158 -15.85 2.35 24.30
N THR A 159 -15.00 3.36 24.14
CA THR A 159 -14.54 4.24 25.22
C THR A 159 -14.59 5.71 24.78
N PRO A 160 -15.78 6.34 24.74
CA PRO A 160 -15.95 7.70 24.20
C PRO A 160 -15.17 8.80 24.96
N GLU A 161 -14.85 8.57 26.23
CA GLU A 161 -14.11 9.51 27.11
C GLU A 161 -12.59 9.29 27.08
N ILE A 162 -12.08 8.45 26.14
CA ILE A 162 -10.66 8.17 26.06
C ILE A 162 -9.86 9.45 25.81
N THR A 163 -8.82 9.67 26.61
CA THR A 163 -7.93 10.81 26.39
C THR A 163 -7.03 10.59 25.18
N THR A 164 -6.62 11.67 24.51
CA THR A 164 -5.72 11.60 23.36
C THR A 164 -4.39 10.91 23.67
N ALA A 165 -3.85 11.09 24.87
CA ALA A 165 -2.63 10.42 25.33
C ALA A 165 -2.83 8.90 25.47
N SER A 166 -3.98 8.47 26.01
CA SER A 166 -4.32 7.06 26.13
C SER A 166 -4.60 6.46 24.75
N LEU A 167 -5.30 7.18 23.86
CA LEU A 167 -5.57 6.75 22.50
C LEU A 167 -4.26 6.55 21.72
N TYR A 168 -3.29 7.47 21.86
CA TYR A 168 -1.97 7.33 21.26
C TYR A 168 -1.22 6.09 21.77
N LYS A 169 -1.22 5.87 23.10
CA LYS A 169 -0.56 4.73 23.72
C LYS A 169 -1.19 3.39 23.26
N GLN A 170 -2.52 3.31 23.25
CA GLN A 170 -3.23 2.13 22.76
C GLN A 170 -3.02 1.92 21.26
N GLY A 171 -3.00 2.99 20.48
CA GLY A 171 -2.73 2.94 19.05
C GLY A 171 -1.36 2.37 18.71
N ILE A 172 -0.31 2.69 19.48
CA ILE A 172 1.01 2.09 19.31
C ILE A 172 0.96 0.58 19.62
N ILE A 173 0.23 0.16 20.65
CA ILE A 173 0.08 -1.27 20.98
C ILE A 173 -0.63 -2.00 19.84
N ILE A 174 -1.76 -1.49 19.36
CA ILE A 174 -2.52 -2.02 18.22
C ILE A 174 -1.62 -2.07 16.98
N GLY A 175 -0.97 -0.96 16.64
CA GLY A 175 -0.08 -0.88 15.49
C GLY A 175 1.07 -1.89 15.56
N SER A 176 1.65 -2.12 16.75
CA SER A 176 2.73 -3.09 16.91
C SER A 176 2.29 -4.54 16.66
N GLN A 177 1.03 -4.89 16.92
CA GLN A 177 0.47 -6.20 16.61
C GLN A 177 0.26 -6.39 15.11
N ILE A 178 -0.19 -5.34 14.41
CA ILE A 178 -0.40 -5.35 12.96
C ILE A 178 0.93 -5.43 12.20
N ILE A 179 1.98 -4.76 12.67
CA ILE A 179 3.31 -4.79 12.04
C ILE A 179 3.81 -6.22 11.83
N GLY A 180 3.74 -7.06 12.86
CA GLY A 180 4.29 -8.40 12.80
C GLY A 180 3.71 -9.23 11.65
N THR A 181 2.40 -9.17 11.46
CA THR A 181 1.72 -9.88 10.37
C THR A 181 1.96 -9.22 9.02
N ALA A 182 1.88 -7.90 8.93
CA ALA A 182 2.09 -7.16 7.69
C ALA A 182 3.53 -7.33 7.15
N LEU A 183 4.54 -7.21 8.01
CA LEU A 183 5.94 -7.40 7.59
C LEU A 183 6.23 -8.84 7.16
N ASN A 184 5.67 -9.84 7.86
CA ASN A 184 5.80 -11.23 7.47
C ASN A 184 5.13 -11.51 6.11
N THR A 185 3.94 -10.96 5.88
CA THR A 185 3.23 -11.11 4.59
C THR A 185 4.05 -10.52 3.44
N LEU A 186 4.60 -9.31 3.61
CA LEU A 186 5.49 -8.70 2.62
C LEU A 186 6.74 -9.54 2.37
N PHE A 187 7.39 -9.99 3.45
CA PHE A 187 8.61 -10.77 3.37
C PHE A 187 8.39 -12.09 2.62
N PHE A 188 7.38 -12.86 3.01
CA PHE A 188 7.08 -14.12 2.34
C PHE A 188 6.55 -13.94 0.91
N GLY A 189 5.81 -12.85 0.64
CA GLY A 189 5.39 -12.50 -0.71
C GLY A 189 6.59 -12.30 -1.63
N VAL A 190 7.53 -11.42 -1.25
CA VAL A 190 8.73 -11.15 -2.06
C VAL A 190 9.63 -12.38 -2.16
N LEU A 191 9.81 -13.16 -1.09
CA LEU A 191 10.58 -14.40 -1.17
C LEU A 191 9.93 -15.43 -2.10
N GLY A 192 8.60 -15.57 -2.04
CA GLY A 192 7.85 -16.48 -2.90
C GLY A 192 8.00 -16.12 -4.37
N ASP A 193 7.83 -14.85 -4.70
CA ASP A 193 7.98 -14.34 -6.07
C ASP A 193 9.41 -14.54 -6.61
N ASN A 194 10.43 -14.39 -5.76
CA ASN A 194 11.83 -14.52 -6.16
C ASN A 194 12.42 -15.91 -5.90
N LEU A 195 11.64 -16.90 -5.48
CA LEU A 195 12.15 -18.24 -5.17
C LEU A 195 12.81 -18.92 -6.38
N THR A 196 12.22 -18.76 -7.56
CA THR A 196 12.76 -19.31 -8.82
C THR A 196 14.13 -18.71 -9.12
N LEU A 197 14.27 -17.38 -8.96
CA LEU A 197 15.53 -16.66 -9.12
C LEU A 197 16.59 -17.15 -8.12
N ALA A 198 16.23 -17.34 -6.86
CA ALA A 198 17.11 -17.88 -5.84
C ALA A 198 17.61 -19.30 -6.19
N MET A 199 16.73 -20.17 -6.68
CA MET A 199 17.11 -21.51 -7.14
C MET A 199 18.04 -21.47 -8.35
N PHE A 200 17.84 -20.52 -9.26
CA PHE A 200 18.68 -20.31 -10.43
C PHE A 200 20.11 -19.92 -10.00
N TYR A 201 20.28 -18.97 -9.09
CA TYR A 201 21.58 -18.57 -8.55
C TYR A 201 22.30 -19.69 -7.83
N MET A 202 21.57 -20.54 -7.08
CA MET A 202 22.16 -21.73 -6.45
C MET A 202 22.73 -22.70 -7.51
N ARG A 203 22.06 -22.86 -8.64
CA ARG A 203 22.55 -23.72 -9.74
C ARG A 203 23.78 -23.14 -10.45
N LEU A 204 23.88 -21.82 -10.52
CA LEU A 204 25.04 -21.14 -11.09
C LEU A 204 26.25 -21.08 -10.13
N ASN A 205 26.13 -21.66 -8.93
CA ASN A 205 27.14 -21.62 -7.87
C ASN A 205 27.59 -20.19 -7.51
N TYR A 206 26.66 -19.24 -7.50
CA TYR A 206 26.96 -17.89 -7.08
C TYR A 206 27.41 -17.85 -5.63
N THR A 207 28.48 -17.11 -5.39
CA THR A 207 28.92 -16.82 -4.02
C THR A 207 27.93 -15.85 -3.38
N PHE A 208 27.86 -15.87 -2.04
CA PHE A 208 27.00 -14.93 -1.31
C PHE A 208 27.29 -13.47 -1.65
N ALA A 209 28.55 -13.13 -1.90
CA ALA A 209 28.94 -11.79 -2.33
C ALA A 209 28.39 -11.41 -3.72
N GLN A 210 28.35 -12.35 -4.64
CA GLN A 210 27.74 -12.12 -5.97
C GLN A 210 26.22 -11.96 -5.84
N LEU A 211 25.58 -12.78 -5.01
CA LEU A 211 24.13 -12.70 -4.78
C LEU A 211 23.69 -11.34 -4.24
N ILE A 212 24.35 -10.82 -3.20
CA ILE A 212 24.00 -9.51 -2.62
C ILE A 212 24.40 -8.32 -3.50
N ASN A 213 25.21 -8.51 -4.52
CA ASN A 213 25.56 -7.47 -5.51
C ASN A 213 24.79 -7.62 -6.82
N ASP A 214 23.95 -8.65 -6.93
CA ASP A 214 23.11 -8.83 -8.11
C ASP A 214 21.99 -7.80 -8.15
N LYS A 215 21.77 -7.19 -9.32
CA LYS A 215 20.81 -6.07 -9.47
C LYS A 215 19.37 -6.48 -9.22
N LEU A 216 18.97 -7.69 -9.62
CA LEU A 216 17.59 -8.17 -9.44
C LEU A 216 17.31 -8.46 -7.97
N VAL A 217 18.26 -9.08 -7.27
CA VAL A 217 18.16 -9.36 -5.84
C VAL A 217 18.11 -8.05 -5.04
N VAL A 218 19.01 -7.12 -5.34
CA VAL A 218 19.07 -5.83 -4.64
C VAL A 218 17.80 -5.01 -4.91
N ALA A 219 17.27 -5.01 -6.14
CA ALA A 219 16.01 -4.34 -6.45
C ALA A 219 14.84 -4.91 -5.64
N ALA A 220 14.69 -6.24 -5.59
CA ALA A 220 13.64 -6.90 -4.80
C ALA A 220 13.75 -6.60 -3.29
N ILE A 221 14.97 -6.59 -2.76
CA ILE A 221 15.22 -6.24 -1.34
C ILE A 221 14.91 -4.77 -1.09
N LEU A 222 15.24 -3.85 -1.98
CA LEU A 222 14.93 -2.43 -1.85
C LEU A 222 13.41 -2.19 -1.86
N ASP A 223 12.68 -2.80 -2.78
CA ASP A 223 11.22 -2.69 -2.85
C ASP A 223 10.58 -3.19 -1.56
N LEU A 224 11.04 -4.33 -1.04
CA LEU A 224 10.62 -4.89 0.24
C LEU A 224 10.89 -3.92 1.40
N LEU A 225 12.11 -3.40 1.53
CA LEU A 225 12.49 -2.50 2.63
C LEU A 225 11.70 -1.19 2.58
N ILE A 226 11.48 -0.63 1.39
CA ILE A 226 10.68 0.59 1.21
C ILE A 226 9.22 0.35 1.61
N ALA A 227 8.63 -0.78 1.18
CA ALA A 227 7.28 -1.15 1.58
C ALA A 227 7.17 -1.34 3.10
N MET A 228 8.15 -2.01 3.74
CA MET A 228 8.21 -2.17 5.19
C MET A 228 8.31 -0.81 5.92
N ILE A 229 9.14 0.10 5.43
CA ILE A 229 9.24 1.48 5.97
C ILE A 229 7.89 2.18 5.83
N GLY A 230 7.20 2.03 4.70
CA GLY A 230 5.85 2.55 4.49
C GLY A 230 4.86 2.06 5.54
N VAL A 231 4.83 0.76 5.82
CA VAL A 231 3.98 0.16 6.87
C VAL A 231 4.33 0.71 8.25
N LEU A 232 5.61 0.81 8.60
CA LEU A 232 6.06 1.35 9.88
C LEU A 232 5.64 2.82 10.07
N LEU A 233 5.76 3.63 9.03
CA LEU A 233 5.33 5.04 9.04
C LEU A 233 3.81 5.20 9.12
N THR A 234 3.06 4.23 8.63
CA THR A 234 1.59 4.27 8.66
C THR A 234 1.06 4.32 10.09
N ILE A 235 1.70 3.65 11.05
CA ILE A 235 1.24 3.61 12.44
C ILE A 235 1.18 4.99 13.06
N PRO A 236 2.30 5.72 13.24
CA PRO A 236 2.26 7.02 13.90
C PRO A 236 1.40 8.03 13.13
N VAL A 237 1.41 7.99 11.79
CA VAL A 237 0.63 8.91 10.96
C VAL A 237 -0.87 8.66 11.14
N THR A 238 -1.31 7.41 11.09
CA THR A 238 -2.75 7.07 11.27
C THR A 238 -3.23 7.42 12.68
N ILE A 239 -2.46 7.09 13.71
CA ILE A 239 -2.80 7.43 15.09
C ILE A 239 -2.95 8.95 15.25
N LEU A 240 -2.04 9.74 14.69
CA LEU A 240 -2.10 11.20 14.75
C LEU A 240 -3.36 11.76 14.06
N ILE A 241 -3.74 11.21 12.90
CA ILE A 241 -4.90 11.66 12.13
C ILE A 241 -6.19 11.31 12.88
N VAL A 242 -6.32 10.07 13.37
CA VAL A 242 -7.49 9.63 14.14
C VAL A 242 -7.62 10.44 15.44
N SER A 243 -6.52 10.64 16.17
CA SER A 243 -6.50 11.44 17.41
C SER A 243 -6.95 12.88 17.18
N ARG A 244 -6.49 13.53 16.12
CA ARG A 244 -6.94 14.89 15.74
C ARG A 244 -8.43 14.92 15.38
N GLY A 245 -8.91 13.90 14.67
CA GLY A 245 -10.33 13.77 14.32
C GLY A 245 -11.21 13.59 15.56
N HIS A 246 -10.75 12.82 16.54
CA HIS A 246 -11.45 12.62 17.82
C HIS A 246 -11.58 13.93 18.61
N ILE A 247 -10.51 14.73 18.75
CA ILE A 247 -10.53 16.03 19.41
C ILE A 247 -11.52 16.99 18.75
N LYS A 248 -11.50 17.07 17.43
CA LYS A 248 -12.41 17.95 16.66
C LYS A 248 -13.87 17.57 16.87
N ASN A 249 -14.20 16.30 16.88
CA ASN A 249 -15.55 15.82 17.10
C ASN A 249 -15.99 16.01 18.58
N GLY A 250 -15.10 15.80 19.54
CA GLY A 250 -15.34 16.08 20.95
C GLY A 250 -15.62 17.55 21.24
N SER A 251 -14.87 18.47 20.64
CA SER A 251 -15.09 19.90 20.77
C SER A 251 -16.38 20.39 20.12
N LEU A 252 -16.79 19.79 19.01
CA LEU A 252 -18.07 20.08 18.35
C LEU A 252 -19.27 19.56 19.16
N ASN A 253 -19.15 18.40 19.78
CA ASN A 253 -20.19 17.87 20.65
C ASN A 253 -20.35 18.72 21.93
N LYS A 254 -19.24 19.18 22.51
CA LYS A 254 -19.26 20.07 23.68
C LYS A 254 -19.93 21.40 23.36
N LYS A 255 -19.60 22.04 22.22
CA LYS A 255 -20.27 23.24 21.75
C LYS A 255 -21.76 23.02 21.42
N LYS A 256 -22.14 21.89 20.83
CA LYS A 256 -23.56 21.57 20.59
C LYS A 256 -24.33 21.36 21.89
N LEU A 257 -23.74 20.69 22.88
CA LEU A 257 -24.33 20.53 24.20
C LEU A 257 -24.49 21.89 24.91
N GLU A 258 -23.49 22.73 24.90
CA GLU A 258 -23.57 24.10 25.46
C GLU A 258 -24.66 24.95 24.79
N LEU A 259 -24.82 24.84 23.47
CA LEU A 259 -25.91 25.50 22.74
C LEU A 259 -27.30 24.94 23.11
N VAL A 260 -27.45 23.63 23.26
CA VAL A 260 -28.72 23.01 23.63
C VAL A 260 -29.08 23.32 25.09
N PHE A 261 -28.10 23.28 26.01
CA PHE A 261 -28.33 23.67 27.40
C PHE A 261 -28.56 25.19 27.56
N GLY A 262 -27.90 26.00 26.75
CA GLY A 262 -28.15 27.47 26.72
C GLY A 262 -29.56 27.82 26.22
N PHE A 263 -30.17 27.00 25.39
CA PHE A 263 -31.57 27.16 24.94
C PHE A 263 -32.63 26.63 25.93
N LEU A 264 -32.23 25.76 26.87
CA LEU A 264 -33.15 25.16 27.88
C LEU A 264 -33.27 26.01 29.16
N PHE A 265 -32.38 27.02 29.34
CA PHE A 265 -32.36 27.90 30.51
C PHE A 265 -32.70 29.37 30.19
N ILE A 266 -33.27 29.67 29.02
CA ILE A 266 -33.97 30.91 28.67
C ILE A 266 -35.45 30.57 28.51
#